data_bed780ee6d187e3646d051fce12da9e7
#
_entry.id   bed780ee6d187e3646d051fce12da9e7
#
_cell.length_a   1.000
_cell.length_b   1.000
_cell.length_c   1.000
_cell.angle_alpha   90.00
_cell.angle_beta   90.00
_cell.angle_gamma   90.00
#
_symmetry.space_group_name_H-M   'P 1'
#
loop_
_entity.id
_entity.type
_entity.pdbx_description
1 polymer ?
#
loop_
_entity_poly.entity_id
_entity_poly.type
_entity_poly.pdbx_seq_one_letter_code
_entity_poly.pdbx_strand_id
1 'polypeptide(L)'
;MIKFLIFLFSIIIYNSSIIAMDKKPYHHLPDGTFRNPEGSPVRTSQAKFSYTQFIKLKKKIDMTVPKEHVVAKEKVLSDLEKYKNEDYIAWIGHATYLIKLGETTIITDPVFSKNAGPLIFGPDRFTEPALNLDEIPKTELLLLTHNHYDHQDMGTIRKYPFKDTKVLTPLNLGINFTKNKFKDVNEMDWYEEIKINEDLKVTLLPAVHWSKRSLTDMNKTLWGNFLIEYKGKKILFACDTGYGNIYKELGEKYGPIDLTMINIGAYDFKPMFDKSIYHTTPEEALNVAQDLKSKKVMGTHWGTFVLSLEPIMEPPVRFKASAEKYGFNKEDAIIFKVGEIQPLERFFLNNNS
;
A
#
# COMPACT_ATOMS: atom_id res chain seq x y z
N MET A 1 -16.77 8.18 88.19
CA MET A 1 -17.52 8.16 86.89
C MET A 1 -16.63 8.79 85.82
N ILE A 2 -15.91 7.94 85.10
CA ILE A 2 -14.97 8.39 84.06
C ILE A 2 -15.64 8.06 82.72
N LYS A 3 -15.92 9.11 81.88
CA LYS A 3 -16.46 8.97 80.53
C LYS A 3 -15.30 8.75 79.57
N PHE A 4 -15.26 7.57 78.91
CA PHE A 4 -14.37 7.26 77.85
C PHE A 4 -14.92 7.92 76.55
N LEU A 5 -14.13 8.83 75.98
CA LEU A 5 -14.38 9.33 74.62
C LEU A 5 -13.65 8.43 73.63
N ILE A 6 -14.38 7.74 72.75
CA ILE A 6 -13.83 6.98 71.69
C ILE A 6 -13.75 7.94 70.46
N PHE A 7 -12.55 8.25 70.00
CA PHE A 7 -12.29 8.94 68.72
C PHE A 7 -12.23 7.92 67.63
N LEU A 8 -13.23 7.94 66.76
CA LEU A 8 -13.21 7.20 65.51
C LEU A 8 -12.38 8.01 64.48
N PHE A 9 -11.22 7.52 64.11
CA PHE A 9 -10.45 7.99 62.98
C PHE A 9 -10.99 7.32 61.73
N SER A 10 -11.76 8.05 60.92
CA SER A 10 -12.16 7.64 59.56
C SER A 10 -10.98 7.86 58.62
N ILE A 11 -10.29 6.78 58.25
CA ILE A 11 -9.29 6.80 57.19
C ILE A 11 -10.05 6.88 55.85
N ILE A 12 -10.11 8.07 55.24
CA ILE A 12 -10.54 8.26 53.89
C ILE A 12 -9.38 7.79 53.00
N ILE A 13 -9.50 6.57 52.45
CA ILE A 13 -8.61 6.09 51.43
C ILE A 13 -9.03 6.83 50.12
N TYR A 14 -8.28 7.84 49.77
CA TYR A 14 -8.36 8.46 48.45
C TYR A 14 -7.82 7.45 47.42
N ASN A 15 -8.70 6.72 46.78
CA ASN A 15 -8.37 5.99 45.56
C ASN A 15 -8.08 7.02 44.47
N SER A 16 -6.84 7.45 44.34
CA SER A 16 -6.33 8.13 43.18
C SER A 16 -6.24 7.11 42.05
N SER A 17 -7.35 6.92 41.33
CA SER A 17 -7.31 6.36 40.01
C SER A 17 -6.44 7.29 39.17
N ILE A 18 -5.17 6.95 39.01
CA ILE A 18 -4.31 7.54 38.01
C ILE A 18 -4.98 7.11 36.67
N ILE A 19 -5.76 8.01 36.08
CA ILE A 19 -6.14 7.90 34.69
C ILE A 19 -4.81 7.97 33.97
N ALA A 20 -4.29 6.83 33.58
CA ALA A 20 -3.19 6.77 32.62
C ALA A 20 -3.75 7.51 31.38
N MET A 21 -3.29 8.74 31.17
CA MET A 21 -3.52 9.41 29.89
C MET A 21 -2.87 8.49 28.85
N ASP A 22 -3.69 7.80 28.07
CA ASP A 22 -3.21 7.00 26.94
C ASP A 22 -2.30 7.88 26.10
N LYS A 23 -1.00 7.63 26.19
CA LYS A 23 0.00 8.39 25.47
C LYS A 23 -0.25 8.09 23.99
N LYS A 24 -0.68 9.09 23.23
CA LYS A 24 -0.93 8.92 21.80
C LYS A 24 0.26 8.19 21.14
N PRO A 25 0.01 7.28 20.21
CA PRO A 25 1.08 6.57 19.50
C PRO A 25 2.10 7.54 18.90
N TYR A 26 3.36 7.11 18.79
CA TYR A 26 4.48 7.95 18.32
C TYR A 26 4.18 8.69 17.01
N HIS A 27 3.46 8.08 16.12
CA HIS A 27 3.17 8.66 14.79
C HIS A 27 2.08 9.73 14.79
N HIS A 28 1.35 9.93 15.87
CA HIS A 28 0.39 11.03 16.03
C HIS A 28 1.08 12.28 16.59
N LEU A 29 1.03 13.38 15.83
CA LEU A 29 1.56 14.65 16.29
C LEU A 29 0.48 15.50 16.96
N PRO A 30 0.86 16.43 17.87
CA PRO A 30 -0.10 17.29 18.59
C PRO A 30 -0.93 18.18 17.67
N ASP A 31 -0.42 18.55 16.50
CA ASP A 31 -1.10 19.39 15.50
C ASP A 31 -2.10 18.62 14.62
N GLY A 32 -2.29 17.32 14.89
CA GLY A 32 -3.20 16.45 14.15
C GLY A 32 -2.62 15.90 12.85
N THR A 33 -1.33 16.07 12.60
CA THR A 33 -0.62 15.44 11.49
C THR A 33 0.02 14.11 11.92
N PHE A 34 0.49 13.36 10.94
CA PHE A 34 1.17 12.09 11.15
C PHE A 34 2.65 12.18 10.76
N ARG A 35 3.47 11.30 11.32
CA ARG A 35 4.89 11.14 10.97
C ARG A 35 5.24 9.69 10.73
N ASN A 36 6.34 9.45 10.05
CA ASN A 36 6.89 8.13 9.81
C ASN A 36 7.30 7.38 11.09
N PRO A 37 7.45 6.05 11.04
CA PRO A 37 8.00 5.27 12.15
C PRO A 37 9.30 5.86 12.68
N GLU A 38 9.58 5.64 13.93
CA GLU A 38 10.83 6.09 14.57
C GLU A 38 12.05 5.53 13.83
N GLY A 39 13.09 6.33 13.69
CA GLY A 39 14.29 5.95 12.93
C GLY A 39 14.13 5.93 11.42
N SER A 40 12.99 6.34 10.87
CA SER A 40 12.81 6.47 9.43
C SER A 40 13.77 7.48 8.81
N PRO A 41 14.20 7.29 7.55
CA PRO A 41 15.07 8.24 6.87
C PRO A 41 14.42 9.62 6.77
N VAL A 42 15.21 10.65 6.98
CA VAL A 42 14.80 12.06 6.89
C VAL A 42 15.45 12.69 5.67
N ARG A 43 14.69 13.50 4.94
CA ARG A 43 15.25 14.27 3.82
C ARG A 43 16.17 15.37 4.37
N THR A 44 17.46 15.21 4.14
CA THR A 44 18.51 16.14 4.63
C THR A 44 18.93 17.18 3.59
N SER A 45 18.62 16.95 2.31
CA SER A 45 18.95 17.87 1.23
C SER A 45 17.74 18.66 0.75
N GLN A 46 17.92 19.99 0.58
CA GLN A 46 16.96 20.80 -0.17
C GLN A 46 17.04 20.44 -1.65
N ALA A 47 15.89 20.55 -2.35
CA ALA A 47 15.86 20.35 -3.78
C ALA A 47 16.86 21.29 -4.49
N LYS A 48 17.88 20.72 -5.13
CA LYS A 48 18.90 21.46 -5.88
C LYS A 48 18.43 21.89 -7.28
N PHE A 49 17.18 21.58 -7.63
CA PHE A 49 16.67 21.62 -8.99
C PHE A 49 15.24 22.12 -9.04
N SER A 50 14.89 22.89 -10.08
CA SER A 50 13.54 23.42 -10.19
C SER A 50 12.56 22.36 -10.72
N TYR A 51 11.32 22.42 -10.27
CA TYR A 51 10.23 21.56 -10.76
C TYR A 51 10.06 21.64 -12.29
N THR A 52 10.28 22.82 -12.87
CA THR A 52 10.22 23.00 -14.34
C THR A 52 11.30 22.22 -15.09
N GLN A 53 12.49 22.11 -14.53
CA GLN A 53 13.57 21.30 -15.12
C GLN A 53 13.24 19.80 -15.00
N PHE A 54 12.69 19.36 -13.86
CA PHE A 54 12.22 17.99 -13.69
C PHE A 54 11.18 17.60 -14.77
N ILE A 55 10.18 18.45 -15.00
CA ILE A 55 9.20 18.24 -16.07
C ILE A 55 9.85 18.18 -17.45
N LYS A 56 10.86 19.02 -17.74
CA LYS A 56 11.60 18.95 -19.01
C LYS A 56 12.35 17.62 -19.18
N LEU A 57 12.94 17.08 -18.12
CA LEU A 57 13.61 15.78 -18.15
C LEU A 57 12.61 14.64 -18.34
N LYS A 58 11.48 14.66 -17.63
CA LYS A 58 10.40 13.66 -17.80
C LYS A 58 9.93 13.54 -19.25
N LYS A 59 9.83 14.65 -19.97
CA LYS A 59 9.43 14.66 -21.40
C LYS A 59 10.43 13.98 -22.33
N LYS A 60 11.65 13.68 -21.88
CA LYS A 60 12.68 12.97 -22.64
C LYS A 60 12.70 11.46 -22.41
N ILE A 61 11.90 10.96 -21.47
CA ILE A 61 11.82 9.54 -21.16
C ILE A 61 11.17 8.85 -22.37
N ASP A 62 11.80 7.77 -22.80
CA ASP A 62 11.20 6.88 -23.82
C ASP A 62 9.98 6.18 -23.22
N MET A 63 8.84 6.42 -23.85
CA MET A 63 7.52 5.90 -23.45
C MET A 63 7.15 4.63 -24.23
N THR A 64 8.09 4.02 -24.93
CA THR A 64 7.82 2.80 -25.70
C THR A 64 7.57 1.63 -24.74
N VAL A 65 6.35 1.13 -24.77
CA VAL A 65 5.93 -0.05 -24.01
C VAL A 65 6.03 -1.28 -24.89
N PRO A 66 6.76 -2.34 -24.49
CA PRO A 66 6.75 -3.60 -25.21
C PRO A 66 5.32 -4.17 -25.33
N LYS A 67 4.98 -4.72 -26.51
CA LYS A 67 3.63 -5.27 -26.75
C LYS A 67 3.26 -6.36 -25.74
N GLU A 68 4.25 -7.12 -25.30
CA GLU A 68 4.10 -8.18 -24.31
C GLU A 68 3.89 -7.70 -22.89
N HIS A 69 4.02 -6.39 -22.60
CA HIS A 69 3.80 -5.83 -21.28
C HIS A 69 2.32 -5.84 -20.86
N VAL A 70 1.40 -5.86 -21.81
CA VAL A 70 -0.04 -5.82 -21.57
C VAL A 70 -0.69 -7.06 -22.17
N VAL A 71 -1.50 -7.75 -21.36
CA VAL A 71 -2.34 -8.87 -21.80
C VAL A 71 -3.57 -8.31 -22.54
N ALA A 72 -3.94 -8.89 -23.66
CA ALA A 72 -5.14 -8.49 -24.40
C ALA A 72 -6.39 -8.60 -23.50
N LYS A 73 -7.28 -7.62 -23.55
CA LYS A 73 -8.45 -7.53 -22.67
C LYS A 73 -9.35 -8.76 -22.74
N GLU A 74 -9.56 -9.31 -23.93
CA GLU A 74 -10.35 -10.53 -24.14
C GLU A 74 -9.75 -11.72 -23.40
N LYS A 75 -8.42 -11.80 -23.33
CA LYS A 75 -7.71 -12.83 -22.55
C LYS A 75 -7.88 -12.61 -21.06
N VAL A 76 -7.80 -11.36 -20.58
CA VAL A 76 -8.04 -11.00 -19.18
C VAL A 76 -9.44 -11.43 -18.75
N LEU A 77 -10.47 -11.09 -19.52
CA LEU A 77 -11.86 -11.48 -19.26
C LEU A 77 -12.05 -13.01 -19.27
N SER A 78 -11.42 -13.69 -20.23
CA SER A 78 -11.43 -15.16 -20.29
C SER A 78 -10.75 -15.80 -19.09
N ASP A 79 -9.64 -15.24 -18.62
CA ASP A 79 -8.93 -15.76 -17.44
C ASP A 79 -9.70 -15.49 -16.15
N LEU A 80 -10.36 -14.33 -16.00
CA LEU A 80 -11.26 -14.07 -14.87
C LEU A 80 -12.40 -15.09 -14.81
N GLU A 81 -13.01 -15.42 -15.95
CA GLU A 81 -14.05 -16.45 -16.01
C GLU A 81 -13.49 -17.83 -15.68
N LYS A 82 -12.29 -18.16 -16.22
CA LYS A 82 -11.61 -19.44 -15.93
C LYS A 82 -11.35 -19.62 -14.44
N TYR A 83 -10.86 -18.59 -13.76
CA TYR A 83 -10.46 -18.64 -12.34
C TYR A 83 -11.55 -18.17 -11.36
N LYS A 84 -12.80 -17.95 -11.84
CA LYS A 84 -13.87 -17.40 -11.00
C LYS A 84 -14.16 -18.17 -9.70
N ASN A 85 -13.88 -19.48 -9.68
CA ASN A 85 -14.07 -20.36 -8.52
C ASN A 85 -12.77 -20.67 -7.77
N GLU A 86 -11.66 -20.04 -8.16
CA GLU A 86 -10.34 -20.25 -7.57
C GLU A 86 -9.87 -18.96 -6.88
N ASP A 87 -8.96 -19.10 -5.92
CA ASP A 87 -8.24 -17.96 -5.36
C ASP A 87 -7.19 -17.48 -6.38
N TYR A 88 -7.13 -16.17 -6.64
CA TYR A 88 -6.20 -15.61 -7.63
C TYR A 88 -5.69 -14.22 -7.27
N ILE A 89 -4.59 -13.81 -7.91
CA ILE A 89 -4.12 -12.43 -7.98
C ILE A 89 -4.12 -12.01 -9.46
N ALA A 90 -4.71 -10.82 -9.75
CA ALA A 90 -4.72 -10.19 -11.06
C ALA A 90 -4.17 -8.76 -10.97
N TRP A 91 -3.22 -8.39 -11.84
CA TRP A 91 -2.72 -7.02 -11.91
C TRP A 91 -3.48 -6.19 -12.94
N ILE A 92 -4.20 -5.19 -12.46
CA ILE A 92 -4.99 -4.30 -13.32
C ILE A 92 -4.13 -3.14 -13.85
N GLY A 93 -3.06 -2.81 -13.15
CA GLY A 93 -2.09 -1.76 -13.48
C GLY A 93 -1.75 -0.92 -12.27
N HIS A 94 -0.53 -0.36 -12.23
CA HIS A 94 -0.01 0.44 -11.14
C HIS A 94 -0.04 -0.32 -9.80
N ALA A 95 -0.73 0.22 -8.80
CA ALA A 95 -0.99 -0.40 -7.50
C ALA A 95 -2.38 -1.07 -7.41
N THR A 96 -3.11 -1.15 -8.53
CA THR A 96 -4.44 -1.75 -8.59
C THR A 96 -4.35 -3.24 -8.87
N TYR A 97 -4.75 -4.06 -7.91
CA TYR A 97 -4.85 -5.52 -8.00
C TYR A 97 -6.26 -5.98 -7.66
N LEU A 98 -6.68 -7.08 -8.28
CA LEU A 98 -7.78 -7.90 -7.79
C LEU A 98 -7.17 -9.13 -7.12
N ILE A 99 -7.54 -9.37 -5.85
CA ILE A 99 -7.11 -10.52 -5.07
C ILE A 99 -8.35 -11.25 -4.60
N LYS A 100 -8.60 -12.44 -5.15
CA LYS A 100 -9.73 -13.27 -4.74
C LYS A 100 -9.28 -14.27 -3.69
N LEU A 101 -9.98 -14.30 -2.56
CA LEU A 101 -9.73 -15.15 -1.40
C LEU A 101 -11.06 -15.76 -0.95
N GLY A 102 -11.36 -16.98 -1.41
CA GLY A 102 -12.67 -17.60 -1.22
C GLY A 102 -13.78 -16.75 -1.85
N GLU A 103 -14.76 -16.36 -1.04
CA GLU A 103 -15.90 -15.53 -1.49
C GLU A 103 -15.59 -14.01 -1.46
N THR A 104 -14.39 -13.61 -1.02
CA THR A 104 -14.01 -12.20 -0.92
C THR A 104 -13.08 -11.82 -2.06
N THR A 105 -13.52 -10.93 -2.92
CA THR A 105 -12.67 -10.26 -3.91
C THR A 105 -12.25 -8.90 -3.37
N ILE A 106 -10.95 -8.71 -3.22
CA ILE A 106 -10.30 -7.48 -2.75
C ILE A 106 -9.85 -6.68 -3.97
N ILE A 107 -10.07 -5.36 -3.95
CA ILE A 107 -9.39 -4.43 -4.86
C ILE A 107 -8.47 -3.52 -4.06
N THR A 108 -7.25 -3.33 -4.56
CA THR A 108 -6.27 -2.43 -3.93
C THR A 108 -6.14 -1.15 -4.73
N ASP A 109 -5.99 0.00 -4.06
CA ASP A 109 -5.69 1.32 -4.63
C ASP A 109 -6.26 1.53 -6.05
N PRO A 110 -7.61 1.54 -6.22
CA PRO A 110 -8.22 1.50 -7.55
C PRO A 110 -8.03 2.82 -8.32
N VAL A 111 -7.20 2.78 -9.37
CA VAL A 111 -6.90 3.92 -10.24
C VAL A 111 -7.21 3.56 -11.69
N PHE A 112 -8.29 4.16 -12.22
CA PHE A 112 -8.78 3.96 -13.60
C PHE A 112 -8.77 5.26 -14.42
N SER A 113 -8.47 6.40 -13.80
CA SER A 113 -8.38 7.68 -14.49
C SER A 113 -7.16 7.74 -15.43
N LYS A 114 -7.28 8.56 -16.49
CA LYS A 114 -6.23 8.77 -17.49
C LYS A 114 -4.98 9.45 -16.90
N ASN A 115 -5.15 10.27 -15.87
CA ASN A 115 -4.03 10.99 -15.23
C ASN A 115 -4.08 10.88 -13.72
N ALA A 116 -2.91 10.88 -13.09
CA ALA A 116 -2.73 10.87 -11.64
C ALA A 116 -2.52 12.30 -11.12
N GLY A 117 -3.62 13.07 -11.05
CA GLY A 117 -3.54 14.46 -10.57
C GLY A 117 -4.90 15.12 -10.42
N PRO A 118 -4.93 16.39 -9.97
CA PRO A 118 -6.18 17.13 -9.86
C PRO A 118 -6.73 17.47 -11.25
N LEU A 119 -7.98 17.08 -11.53
CA LEU A 119 -8.67 17.32 -12.80
C LEU A 119 -7.91 16.73 -14.01
N ILE A 120 -7.35 17.58 -14.85
CA ILE A 120 -6.57 17.23 -16.04
C ILE A 120 -5.06 17.41 -15.84
N PHE A 121 -4.63 17.78 -14.63
CA PHE A 121 -3.22 18.00 -14.31
C PHE A 121 -2.62 16.75 -13.66
N GLY A 122 -1.31 16.59 -13.79
CA GLY A 122 -0.57 15.45 -13.27
C GLY A 122 0.00 14.57 -14.37
N PRO A 123 0.72 13.51 -14.03
CA PRO A 123 1.26 12.57 -15.01
C PRO A 123 0.14 11.80 -15.70
N ASP A 124 0.19 11.77 -17.02
CA ASP A 124 -0.68 10.92 -17.82
C ASP A 124 -0.25 9.46 -17.69
N ARG A 125 -1.22 8.58 -17.82
CA ARG A 125 -1.04 7.14 -17.94
C ARG A 125 -0.46 6.81 -19.31
N PHE A 126 0.57 5.97 -19.37
CA PHE A 126 1.13 5.47 -20.63
C PHE A 126 0.74 4.01 -20.90
N THR A 127 0.24 3.29 -19.90
CA THR A 127 -0.37 1.96 -20.07
C THR A 127 -1.79 1.99 -19.54
N GLU A 128 -2.76 1.64 -20.37
CA GLU A 128 -4.16 1.59 -19.95
C GLU A 128 -4.40 0.49 -18.90
N PRO A 129 -5.41 0.61 -18.03
CA PRO A 129 -5.79 -0.47 -17.13
C PRO A 129 -6.17 -1.73 -17.94
N ALA A 130 -5.89 -2.90 -17.38
CA ALA A 130 -6.25 -4.18 -18.02
C ALA A 130 -7.75 -4.34 -18.31
N LEU A 131 -8.58 -3.68 -17.52
CA LEU A 131 -10.05 -3.65 -17.63
C LEU A 131 -10.55 -2.23 -17.44
N ASN A 132 -11.73 -1.93 -17.97
CA ASN A 132 -12.45 -0.73 -17.59
C ASN A 132 -13.06 -0.89 -16.18
N LEU A 133 -13.41 0.21 -15.54
CA LEU A 133 -13.99 0.18 -14.19
C LEU A 133 -15.34 -0.57 -14.11
N ASP A 134 -16.11 -0.59 -15.17
CA ASP A 134 -17.39 -1.29 -15.30
C ASP A 134 -17.26 -2.77 -15.68
N GLU A 135 -16.04 -3.21 -16.02
CA GLU A 135 -15.72 -4.60 -16.39
C GLU A 135 -15.10 -5.40 -15.20
N ILE A 136 -14.74 -4.75 -14.09
CA ILE A 136 -14.20 -5.46 -12.93
C ILE A 136 -15.28 -6.34 -12.28
N PRO A 137 -14.93 -7.50 -11.73
CA PRO A 137 -15.86 -8.30 -10.96
C PRO A 137 -16.34 -7.53 -9.72
N LYS A 138 -17.47 -7.97 -9.13
CA LYS A 138 -17.89 -7.44 -7.84
C LYS A 138 -16.77 -7.62 -6.81
N THR A 139 -16.53 -6.56 -6.04
CA THR A 139 -15.53 -6.55 -4.97
C THR A 139 -16.21 -6.40 -3.63
N GLU A 140 -15.89 -7.26 -2.70
CA GLU A 140 -16.41 -7.23 -1.33
C GLU A 140 -15.57 -6.31 -0.43
N LEU A 141 -14.27 -6.12 -0.79
CA LEU A 141 -13.32 -5.34 0.01
C LEU A 141 -12.49 -4.41 -0.88
N LEU A 142 -12.33 -3.16 -0.47
CA LEU A 142 -11.44 -2.17 -1.07
C LEU A 142 -10.40 -1.74 -0.01
N LEU A 143 -9.13 -1.88 -0.35
CA LEU A 143 -8.01 -1.43 0.47
C LEU A 143 -7.42 -0.18 -0.18
N LEU A 144 -7.35 0.94 0.54
CA LEU A 144 -6.69 2.17 0.12
C LEU A 144 -5.52 2.46 1.03
N THR A 145 -4.30 2.53 0.49
CA THR A 145 -3.07 2.67 1.28
C THR A 145 -2.79 4.11 1.72
N HIS A 146 -3.06 5.09 0.89
CA HIS A 146 -2.82 6.51 1.18
C HIS A 146 -3.53 7.44 0.18
N ASN A 147 -3.33 8.77 0.31
CA ASN A 147 -4.12 9.75 -0.43
C ASN A 147 -3.50 10.32 -1.71
N HIS A 148 -2.34 9.87 -2.17
CA HIS A 148 -1.77 10.38 -3.42
C HIS A 148 -2.71 10.11 -4.60
N TYR A 149 -2.56 10.91 -5.68
CA TYR A 149 -3.50 10.90 -6.79
C TYR A 149 -3.48 9.61 -7.61
N ASP A 150 -2.37 8.91 -7.62
CA ASP A 150 -2.15 7.62 -8.27
C ASP A 150 -2.54 6.42 -7.39
N HIS A 151 -3.14 6.66 -6.23
CA HIS A 151 -3.74 5.66 -5.34
C HIS A 151 -5.20 6.00 -5.02
N GLN A 152 -5.47 7.16 -4.44
CA GLN A 152 -6.82 7.64 -4.20
C GLN A 152 -7.35 8.41 -5.43
N ASP A 153 -7.79 7.70 -6.44
CA ASP A 153 -8.40 8.27 -7.64
C ASP A 153 -9.85 8.65 -7.38
N MET A 154 -10.09 9.95 -7.21
CA MET A 154 -11.44 10.48 -6.98
C MET A 154 -12.38 10.30 -8.19
N GLY A 155 -11.84 10.16 -9.41
CA GLY A 155 -12.61 9.82 -10.60
C GLY A 155 -13.19 8.41 -10.48
N THR A 156 -12.35 7.47 -10.12
CA THR A 156 -12.72 6.08 -9.84
C THR A 156 -13.68 5.97 -8.66
N ILE A 157 -13.35 6.58 -7.51
CA ILE A 157 -14.20 6.51 -6.30
C ILE A 157 -15.61 7.01 -6.58
N ARG A 158 -15.79 8.12 -7.31
CA ARG A 158 -17.11 8.63 -7.69
C ARG A 158 -17.90 7.66 -8.55
N LYS A 159 -17.26 7.03 -9.53
CA LYS A 159 -17.88 6.14 -10.53
C LYS A 159 -17.90 4.68 -10.11
N TYR A 160 -17.29 4.34 -8.96
CA TYR A 160 -17.16 2.94 -8.51
C TYR A 160 -18.53 2.26 -8.48
N PRO A 161 -18.69 1.08 -9.13
CA PRO A 161 -20.01 0.50 -9.34
C PRO A 161 -20.62 -0.12 -8.07
N PHE A 162 -19.78 -0.59 -7.13
CA PHE A 162 -20.22 -1.36 -5.96
C PHE A 162 -20.11 -0.52 -4.68
N LYS A 163 -21.16 0.25 -4.35
CA LYS A 163 -21.15 1.13 -3.17
C LYS A 163 -21.34 0.40 -1.84
N ASP A 164 -21.65 -0.89 -1.89
CA ASP A 164 -21.73 -1.77 -0.72
C ASP A 164 -20.38 -2.43 -0.38
N THR A 165 -19.35 -2.24 -1.22
CA THR A 165 -17.98 -2.70 -0.93
C THR A 165 -17.51 -2.13 0.41
N LYS A 166 -17.07 -3.00 1.32
CA LYS A 166 -16.38 -2.59 2.56
C LYS A 166 -15.08 -1.89 2.20
N VAL A 167 -14.84 -0.71 2.75
CA VAL A 167 -13.60 0.05 2.56
C VAL A 167 -12.79 0.01 3.84
N LEU A 168 -11.52 -0.38 3.73
CA LEU A 168 -10.51 -0.20 4.75
C LEU A 168 -9.49 0.82 4.26
N THR A 169 -9.23 1.82 5.07
CA THR A 169 -8.33 2.91 4.73
C THR A 169 -7.65 3.46 5.98
N PRO A 170 -6.46 4.04 5.88
CA PRO A 170 -5.85 4.74 7.00
C PRO A 170 -6.69 5.92 7.48
N LEU A 171 -6.41 6.38 8.71
CA LEU A 171 -7.11 7.47 9.36
C LEU A 171 -7.21 8.74 8.48
N ASN A 172 -8.36 9.40 8.58
CA ASN A 172 -8.73 10.66 7.92
C ASN A 172 -8.92 10.56 6.39
N LEU A 173 -9.11 9.35 5.83
CA LEU A 173 -9.38 9.15 4.40
C LEU A 173 -10.84 8.74 4.11
N GLY A 174 -11.53 8.18 5.08
CA GLY A 174 -12.88 7.62 4.92
C GLY A 174 -13.92 8.61 4.43
N ILE A 175 -13.76 9.90 4.75
CA ILE A 175 -14.66 10.98 4.31
C ILE A 175 -14.80 11.04 2.78
N ASN A 176 -13.75 10.68 2.02
CA ASN A 176 -13.79 10.66 0.56
C ASN A 176 -14.68 9.55 0.01
N PHE A 177 -14.83 8.45 0.74
CA PHE A 177 -15.70 7.34 0.40
C PHE A 177 -17.14 7.59 0.83
N THR A 178 -17.36 8.03 2.07
CA THR A 178 -18.71 8.31 2.60
C THR A 178 -19.41 9.40 1.79
N LYS A 179 -18.73 10.48 1.39
CA LYS A 179 -19.25 11.50 0.48
C LYS A 179 -19.61 10.96 -0.91
N ASN A 180 -19.02 9.84 -1.32
CA ASN A 180 -19.30 9.16 -2.58
C ASN A 180 -20.20 7.91 -2.39
N LYS A 181 -20.99 7.88 -1.31
CA LYS A 181 -22.08 6.92 -1.04
C LYS A 181 -21.63 5.48 -0.75
N PHE A 182 -20.36 5.26 -0.39
CA PHE A 182 -19.96 3.98 0.18
C PHE A 182 -20.61 3.82 1.57
N LYS A 183 -21.13 2.63 1.86
CA LYS A 183 -21.94 2.39 3.07
C LYS A 183 -21.15 1.85 4.25
N ASP A 184 -20.08 1.10 3.97
CA ASP A 184 -19.24 0.46 4.98
C ASP A 184 -17.79 0.96 4.82
N VAL A 185 -17.41 1.99 5.59
CA VAL A 185 -16.11 2.65 5.52
C VAL A 185 -15.46 2.62 6.89
N ASN A 186 -14.31 1.99 6.98
CA ASN A 186 -13.57 1.78 8.21
C ASN A 186 -12.19 2.43 8.09
N GLU A 187 -11.92 3.40 8.94
CA GLU A 187 -10.60 3.99 9.10
C GLU A 187 -9.79 3.20 10.12
N MET A 188 -8.52 2.96 9.82
CA MET A 188 -7.62 2.16 10.65
C MET A 188 -6.39 2.96 11.05
N ASP A 189 -5.96 2.79 12.29
CA ASP A 189 -4.63 3.21 12.74
C ASP A 189 -3.62 2.08 12.55
N TRP A 190 -2.31 2.39 12.64
CA TRP A 190 -1.28 1.37 12.56
C TRP A 190 -1.46 0.31 13.66
N TYR A 191 -1.30 -0.94 13.26
CA TYR A 191 -1.47 -2.16 14.05
C TYR A 191 -2.92 -2.53 14.39
N GLU A 192 -3.90 -1.76 13.92
CA GLU A 192 -5.29 -2.18 14.01
C GLU A 192 -5.61 -3.30 13.03
N GLU A 193 -6.40 -4.27 13.50
CA GLU A 193 -6.82 -5.46 12.77
C GLU A 193 -8.33 -5.46 12.62
N ILE A 194 -8.81 -5.78 11.42
CA ILE A 194 -10.23 -6.01 11.16
C ILE A 194 -10.42 -7.42 10.61
N LYS A 195 -11.23 -8.22 11.31
CA LYS A 195 -11.68 -9.53 10.85
C LYS A 195 -12.77 -9.34 9.80
N ILE A 196 -12.56 -9.87 8.60
CA ILE A 196 -13.52 -9.80 7.50
C ILE A 196 -14.49 -10.98 7.59
N ASN A 197 -13.95 -12.18 7.79
CA ASN A 197 -14.69 -13.41 8.05
C ASN A 197 -13.84 -14.40 8.87
N GLU A 198 -14.25 -15.65 9.01
CA GLU A 198 -13.53 -16.63 9.83
C GLU A 198 -12.12 -16.91 9.31
N ASP A 199 -11.89 -16.87 8.00
CA ASP A 199 -10.65 -17.22 7.34
C ASP A 199 -9.78 -16.00 6.97
N LEU A 200 -10.35 -14.78 6.97
CA LEU A 200 -9.73 -13.57 6.43
C LEU A 200 -9.74 -12.42 7.44
N LYS A 201 -8.57 -11.89 7.69
CA LYS A 201 -8.37 -10.65 8.47
C LYS A 201 -7.34 -9.74 7.80
N VAL A 202 -7.43 -8.45 8.07
CA VAL A 202 -6.56 -7.42 7.51
C VAL A 202 -6.05 -6.53 8.63
N THR A 203 -4.73 -6.33 8.67
CA THR A 203 -4.06 -5.44 9.62
C THR A 203 -3.40 -4.29 8.86
N LEU A 204 -3.59 -3.05 9.33
CA LEU A 204 -2.84 -1.90 8.82
C LEU A 204 -1.48 -1.82 9.52
N LEU A 205 -0.40 -1.83 8.75
CA LEU A 205 0.97 -1.76 9.25
C LEU A 205 1.66 -0.46 8.80
N PRO A 206 2.64 0.04 9.58
CA PRO A 206 3.37 1.26 9.23
C PRO A 206 4.14 1.12 7.92
N ALA A 207 4.28 2.25 7.20
CA ALA A 207 5.12 2.43 6.02
C ALA A 207 5.95 3.71 6.13
N VAL A 208 7.03 3.81 5.36
CA VAL A 208 7.88 5.01 5.28
C VAL A 208 7.43 5.84 4.08
N HIS A 209 6.44 6.70 4.31
CA HIS A 209 5.85 7.49 3.23
C HIS A 209 5.36 8.86 3.72
N TRP A 210 4.44 9.48 3.03
CA TRP A 210 3.82 10.76 3.35
C TRP A 210 2.48 10.89 2.65
N SER A 211 1.70 11.89 3.02
CA SER A 211 0.41 12.17 2.39
C SER A 211 0.25 13.63 2.05
N LYS A 212 -0.34 13.94 0.89
CA LYS A 212 -0.69 15.29 0.46
C LYS A 212 -1.53 15.28 -0.81
N ARG A 213 -2.57 16.13 -0.85
CA ARG A 213 -3.37 16.42 -2.06
C ARG A 213 -3.59 17.89 -2.31
N SER A 214 -3.37 18.74 -1.31
CA SER A 214 -3.56 20.20 -1.39
C SER A 214 -2.35 20.94 -0.85
N LEU A 215 -2.42 22.27 -0.83
CA LEU A 215 -1.33 23.09 -0.30
C LEU A 215 -1.22 23.02 1.24
N THR A 216 -2.29 22.61 1.94
CA THR A 216 -2.42 22.73 3.40
C THR A 216 -2.67 21.42 4.12
N ASP A 217 -2.60 20.27 3.45
CA ASP A 217 -2.96 18.98 4.03
C ASP A 217 -1.79 17.97 4.15
N MET A 218 -0.55 18.47 4.11
CA MET A 218 0.64 17.64 4.30
C MET A 218 0.50 16.80 5.57
N ASN A 219 0.58 15.47 5.42
CA ASN A 219 0.51 14.48 6.50
C ASN A 219 -0.73 14.58 7.41
N LYS A 220 -1.84 15.16 6.94
CA LYS A 220 -3.10 15.20 7.69
C LYS A 220 -3.91 13.89 7.58
N THR A 221 -3.54 13.01 6.67
CA THR A 221 -4.08 11.65 6.56
C THR A 221 -2.96 10.66 6.81
N LEU A 222 -3.28 9.53 7.39
CA LEU A 222 -2.32 8.45 7.63
C LEU A 222 -2.05 7.68 6.33
N TRP A 223 -1.03 6.83 6.32
CA TRP A 223 -0.66 5.89 5.26
C TRP A 223 -0.24 4.57 5.88
N GLY A 224 -0.25 3.47 5.11
CA GLY A 224 0.18 2.18 5.65
C GLY A 224 0.08 1.03 4.68
N ASN A 225 0.77 -0.05 5.05
CA ASN A 225 0.74 -1.34 4.37
C ASN A 225 -0.44 -2.17 4.88
N PHE A 226 -1.04 -3.00 4.03
CA PHE A 226 -2.03 -3.97 4.46
C PHE A 226 -1.46 -5.37 4.53
N LEU A 227 -1.42 -5.94 5.72
CA LEU A 227 -1.17 -7.37 5.92
C LEU A 227 -2.51 -8.10 5.83
N ILE A 228 -2.64 -8.94 4.82
CA ILE A 228 -3.82 -9.79 4.55
C ILE A 228 -3.48 -11.19 5.00
N GLU A 229 -4.20 -11.70 6.01
CA GLU A 229 -4.00 -13.06 6.52
C GLU A 229 -5.24 -13.90 6.14
N TYR A 230 -4.99 -14.95 5.35
CA TYR A 230 -6.03 -15.83 4.82
C TYR A 230 -5.63 -17.29 4.96
N LYS A 231 -6.42 -18.08 5.72
CA LYS A 231 -6.18 -19.51 5.97
C LYS A 231 -4.73 -19.81 6.38
N GLY A 232 -4.17 -18.98 7.26
CA GLY A 232 -2.79 -19.10 7.74
C GLY A 232 -1.71 -18.63 6.77
N LYS A 233 -2.06 -18.13 5.59
CA LYS A 233 -1.15 -17.50 4.63
C LYS A 233 -1.16 -15.99 4.80
N LYS A 234 -0.02 -15.36 4.51
CA LYS A 234 0.20 -13.92 4.70
C LYS A 234 0.61 -13.26 3.41
N ILE A 235 -0.17 -12.28 2.98
CA ILE A 235 0.14 -11.41 1.85
C ILE A 235 0.32 -10.00 2.41
N LEU A 236 1.46 -9.38 2.20
CA LEU A 236 1.65 -7.97 2.47
C LEU A 236 1.46 -7.18 1.18
N PHE A 237 0.40 -6.38 1.11
CA PHE A 237 0.24 -5.35 0.09
C PHE A 237 0.85 -4.06 0.64
N ALA A 238 2.04 -3.73 0.16
CA ALA A 238 2.74 -2.55 0.61
C ALA A 238 2.17 -1.29 -0.05
N CYS A 239 2.02 -0.25 0.75
CA CYS A 239 1.91 1.13 0.33
C CYS A 239 3.14 1.54 -0.49
N ASP A 240 3.11 2.68 -1.13
CA ASP A 240 4.34 3.36 -1.51
C ASP A 240 5.18 3.56 -0.26
N THR A 241 6.43 3.13 -0.35
CA THR A 241 7.32 3.20 0.81
C THR A 241 8.79 3.33 0.40
N GLY A 242 9.55 4.04 1.20
CA GLY A 242 11.00 3.96 1.23
C GLY A 242 11.47 2.82 2.13
N TYR A 243 12.77 2.51 2.09
CA TYR A 243 13.38 1.59 3.02
C TYR A 243 13.54 2.21 4.41
N GLY A 244 13.28 1.42 5.47
CA GLY A 244 13.45 1.81 6.87
C GLY A 244 13.52 0.61 7.81
N ASN A 245 14.10 0.80 9.01
CA ASN A 245 14.27 -0.25 10.01
C ASN A 245 12.95 -0.89 10.47
N ILE A 246 11.85 -0.19 10.29
CA ILE A 246 10.51 -0.71 10.62
C ILE A 246 10.23 -2.07 9.95
N TYR A 247 10.75 -2.33 8.75
CA TYR A 247 10.51 -3.60 8.06
C TYR A 247 11.16 -4.79 8.75
N LYS A 248 12.31 -4.58 9.39
CA LYS A 248 12.94 -5.60 10.22
C LYS A 248 12.08 -5.92 11.46
N GLU A 249 11.56 -4.89 12.14
CA GLU A 249 10.66 -5.05 13.28
C GLU A 249 9.36 -5.77 12.86
N LEU A 250 8.79 -5.40 11.70
CA LEU A 250 7.62 -6.07 11.14
C LEU A 250 7.91 -7.53 10.78
N GLY A 251 9.09 -7.82 10.24
CA GLY A 251 9.53 -9.20 9.96
C GLY A 251 9.75 -10.05 11.23
N GLU A 252 10.18 -9.43 12.32
CA GLU A 252 10.27 -10.10 13.62
C GLU A 252 8.88 -10.41 14.19
N LYS A 253 7.93 -9.49 14.07
CA LYS A 253 6.59 -9.61 14.66
C LYS A 253 5.61 -10.42 13.81
N TYR A 254 5.62 -10.23 12.50
CA TYR A 254 4.61 -10.79 11.59
C TYR A 254 5.16 -11.82 10.60
N GLY A 255 6.48 -11.88 10.42
CA GLY A 255 7.11 -12.81 9.50
C GLY A 255 7.01 -14.29 9.97
N PRO A 256 7.26 -15.25 9.08
CA PRO A 256 7.51 -15.04 7.65
C PRO A 256 6.26 -14.61 6.89
N ILE A 257 6.44 -13.77 5.86
CA ILE A 257 5.39 -13.37 4.92
C ILE A 257 5.44 -14.32 3.71
N ASP A 258 4.30 -14.85 3.27
CA ASP A 258 4.29 -15.75 2.11
C ASP A 258 4.52 -14.99 0.80
N LEU A 259 3.88 -13.81 0.63
CA LEU A 259 4.04 -12.93 -0.52
C LEU A 259 4.08 -11.46 -0.09
N THR A 260 5.15 -10.75 -0.42
CA THR A 260 5.22 -9.28 -0.29
C THR A 260 5.06 -8.65 -1.66
N MET A 261 4.05 -7.78 -1.81
CA MET A 261 3.80 -6.95 -3.00
C MET A 261 4.29 -5.54 -2.68
N ILE A 262 5.34 -5.06 -3.36
CA ILE A 262 6.03 -3.81 -2.98
C ILE A 262 6.42 -2.97 -4.19
N ASN A 263 6.36 -1.64 -4.03
CA ASN A 263 6.74 -0.69 -5.07
C ASN A 263 8.20 -0.87 -5.51
N ILE A 264 8.41 -0.90 -6.84
CA ILE A 264 9.75 -0.94 -7.47
C ILE A 264 9.99 0.22 -8.45
N GLY A 265 9.02 1.14 -8.59
CA GLY A 265 9.09 2.32 -9.44
C GLY A 265 9.02 3.63 -8.66
N ALA A 266 9.11 4.75 -9.37
CA ALA A 266 9.06 6.10 -8.83
C ALA A 266 10.23 6.43 -7.87
N TYR A 267 11.45 5.98 -8.17
CA TYR A 267 12.61 6.12 -7.28
C TYR A 267 13.68 7.11 -7.78
N ASP A 268 13.77 7.43 -9.07
CA ASP A 268 14.81 8.34 -9.59
C ASP A 268 14.30 9.78 -9.72
N PHE A 269 14.64 10.58 -8.72
CA PHE A 269 14.37 12.02 -8.69
C PHE A 269 15.60 12.89 -8.92
N LYS A 270 16.71 12.30 -9.37
CA LYS A 270 17.92 13.06 -9.69
C LYS A 270 17.67 14.00 -10.88
N PRO A 271 18.20 15.21 -10.89
CA PRO A 271 19.05 15.82 -9.87
C PRO A 271 18.29 16.58 -8.77
N MET A 272 16.96 16.43 -8.67
CA MET A 272 16.16 17.15 -7.68
C MET A 272 16.50 16.71 -6.25
N PHE A 273 16.67 15.40 -6.04
CA PHE A 273 17.11 14.79 -4.79
C PHE A 273 18.15 13.71 -5.11
N ASP A 274 19.16 13.57 -4.27
CA ASP A 274 20.20 12.55 -4.46
C ASP A 274 19.67 11.12 -4.31
N LYS A 275 18.64 10.94 -3.45
CA LYS A 275 17.98 9.65 -3.19
C LYS A 275 16.51 9.85 -2.90
N SER A 276 15.66 8.96 -3.39
CA SER A 276 14.30 8.81 -2.87
C SER A 276 14.35 8.21 -1.47
N ILE A 277 13.56 8.77 -0.54
CA ILE A 277 13.40 8.22 0.81
C ILE A 277 11.98 7.69 1.05
N TYR A 278 11.09 7.86 0.08
CA TYR A 278 9.67 7.49 0.16
C TYR A 278 9.26 6.47 -0.89
N HIS A 279 10.18 6.06 -1.76
CA HIS A 279 10.01 4.98 -2.72
C HIS A 279 11.28 4.14 -2.75
N THR A 280 11.12 2.84 -2.65
CA THR A 280 12.23 1.89 -2.77
C THR A 280 12.72 1.82 -4.22
N THR A 281 14.04 1.70 -4.40
CA THR A 281 14.61 1.15 -5.63
C THR A 281 14.25 -0.34 -5.73
N PRO A 282 14.38 -0.97 -6.89
CA PRO A 282 14.18 -2.41 -7.02
C PRO A 282 15.00 -3.25 -6.02
N GLU A 283 16.25 -2.84 -5.77
CA GLU A 283 17.14 -3.48 -4.81
C GLU A 283 16.68 -3.28 -3.36
N GLU A 284 16.23 -2.06 -3.02
CA GLU A 284 15.70 -1.78 -1.68
C GLU A 284 14.38 -2.52 -1.43
N ALA A 285 13.55 -2.71 -2.47
CA ALA A 285 12.33 -3.53 -2.37
C ALA A 285 12.64 -4.99 -2.01
N LEU A 286 13.67 -5.57 -2.62
CA LEU A 286 14.16 -6.90 -2.27
C LEU A 286 14.71 -6.94 -0.84
N ASN A 287 15.41 -5.89 -0.39
CA ASN A 287 15.90 -5.79 0.97
C ASN A 287 14.76 -5.69 2.00
N VAL A 288 13.71 -4.91 1.71
CA VAL A 288 12.48 -4.89 2.52
C VAL A 288 11.86 -6.28 2.63
N ALA A 289 11.74 -7.00 1.51
CA ALA A 289 11.20 -8.35 1.50
C ALA A 289 12.06 -9.33 2.32
N GLN A 290 13.39 -9.18 2.28
CA GLN A 290 14.32 -9.96 3.10
C GLN A 290 14.13 -9.68 4.60
N ASP A 291 14.03 -8.40 4.99
CA ASP A 291 13.77 -7.98 6.38
C ASP A 291 12.41 -8.52 6.89
N LEU A 292 11.40 -8.56 6.05
CA LEU A 292 10.09 -9.15 6.32
C LEU A 292 10.09 -10.70 6.38
N LYS A 293 11.24 -11.33 6.09
CA LYS A 293 11.37 -12.80 5.96
C LYS A 293 10.39 -13.36 4.92
N SER A 294 10.24 -12.63 3.82
CA SER A 294 9.30 -13.00 2.75
C SER A 294 9.78 -14.23 1.99
N LYS A 295 8.86 -15.13 1.66
CA LYS A 295 9.16 -16.30 0.81
C LYS A 295 9.21 -15.91 -0.67
N LYS A 296 8.28 -15.05 -1.09
CA LYS A 296 8.19 -14.49 -2.45
C LYS A 296 7.97 -12.99 -2.40
N VAL A 297 8.42 -12.30 -3.44
CA VAL A 297 8.28 -10.85 -3.56
C VAL A 297 7.80 -10.49 -4.96
N MET A 298 6.77 -9.63 -5.03
CA MET A 298 6.19 -9.14 -6.28
C MET A 298 6.43 -7.64 -6.41
N GLY A 299 7.05 -7.25 -7.52
CA GLY A 299 7.25 -5.83 -7.83
C GLY A 299 5.96 -5.17 -8.32
N THR A 300 5.56 -4.07 -7.67
CA THR A 300 4.36 -3.28 -7.96
C THR A 300 4.71 -1.83 -8.29
N HIS A 301 3.72 -0.98 -8.58
CA HIS A 301 3.87 0.47 -8.73
C HIS A 301 4.88 0.89 -9.82
N TRP A 302 4.81 0.24 -10.99
CA TRP A 302 5.64 0.53 -12.16
C TRP A 302 4.82 0.35 -13.45
N GLY A 303 5.38 0.72 -14.59
CA GLY A 303 4.80 0.37 -15.90
C GLY A 303 3.49 1.07 -16.26
N THR A 304 3.07 2.13 -15.55
CA THR A 304 1.77 2.77 -15.75
C THR A 304 1.84 4.30 -15.87
N PHE A 305 2.47 4.97 -14.93
CA PHE A 305 2.63 6.42 -14.90
C PHE A 305 4.11 6.80 -14.86
N VAL A 306 4.49 7.90 -15.51
CA VAL A 306 5.82 8.47 -15.35
C VAL A 306 5.82 9.40 -14.14
N LEU A 307 6.23 8.89 -12.99
CA LEU A 307 6.26 9.63 -11.73
C LEU A 307 7.64 10.23 -11.43
N SER A 308 8.70 9.61 -11.93
CA SER A 308 10.11 9.99 -11.71
C SER A 308 10.91 9.91 -13.02
N LEU A 309 12.22 9.77 -12.98
CA LEU A 309 13.10 9.90 -14.14
C LEU A 309 13.75 8.59 -14.61
N GLU A 310 13.54 7.49 -13.90
CA GLU A 310 14.01 6.18 -14.39
C GLU A 310 13.31 5.80 -15.72
N PRO A 311 14.01 5.07 -16.61
CA PRO A 311 13.39 4.46 -17.77
C PRO A 311 12.22 3.58 -17.37
N ILE A 312 11.07 3.70 -18.07
CA ILE A 312 9.80 3.07 -17.66
C ILE A 312 9.85 1.54 -17.54
N MET A 313 10.79 0.89 -18.25
CA MET A 313 10.97 -0.57 -18.22
C MET A 313 12.22 -1.01 -17.42
N GLU A 314 12.95 -0.09 -16.79
CA GLU A 314 14.12 -0.41 -15.95
C GLU A 314 13.73 -1.14 -14.65
N PRO A 315 12.65 -0.75 -13.92
CA PRO A 315 12.33 -1.34 -12.62
C PRO A 315 12.25 -2.87 -12.62
N PRO A 316 11.49 -3.54 -13.50
CA PRO A 316 11.40 -5.00 -13.51
C PRO A 316 12.72 -5.69 -13.89
N VAL A 317 13.53 -5.07 -14.76
CA VAL A 317 14.83 -5.62 -15.18
C VAL A 317 15.79 -5.64 -13.98
N ARG A 318 15.94 -4.50 -13.28
CA ARG A 318 16.79 -4.40 -12.09
C ARG A 318 16.31 -5.31 -10.96
N PHE A 319 14.99 -5.38 -10.75
CA PHE A 319 14.39 -6.23 -9.73
C PHE A 319 14.76 -7.70 -9.93
N LYS A 320 14.54 -8.22 -11.14
CA LYS A 320 14.90 -9.60 -11.50
C LYS A 320 16.41 -9.87 -11.45
N ALA A 321 17.21 -8.93 -11.94
CA ALA A 321 18.67 -9.09 -11.95
C ALA A 321 19.30 -9.09 -10.55
N SER A 322 18.64 -8.44 -9.57
CA SER A 322 19.14 -8.32 -8.21
C SER A 322 18.61 -9.40 -7.26
N ALA A 323 17.60 -10.18 -7.65
CA ALA A 323 16.89 -11.10 -6.77
C ALA A 323 17.83 -12.06 -5.99
N GLU A 324 18.73 -12.76 -6.69
CA GLU A 324 19.63 -13.74 -6.08
C GLU A 324 20.57 -13.14 -5.03
N LYS A 325 21.00 -11.89 -5.26
CA LYS A 325 21.84 -11.15 -4.29
C LYS A 325 21.14 -10.93 -2.95
N TYR A 326 19.80 -10.85 -2.96
CA TYR A 326 18.97 -10.65 -1.77
C TYR A 326 18.31 -11.95 -1.28
N GLY A 327 18.77 -13.11 -1.75
CA GLY A 327 18.34 -14.43 -1.28
C GLY A 327 17.03 -14.93 -1.89
N PHE A 328 16.58 -14.34 -3.01
CA PHE A 328 15.40 -14.80 -3.74
C PHE A 328 15.82 -15.53 -5.03
N ASN A 329 15.27 -16.70 -5.29
CA ASN A 329 15.37 -17.30 -6.61
C ASN A 329 14.67 -16.41 -7.65
N LYS A 330 14.99 -16.56 -8.93
CA LYS A 330 14.38 -15.77 -10.01
C LYS A 330 12.85 -15.96 -10.09
N GLU A 331 12.37 -17.13 -9.72
CA GLU A 331 10.94 -17.49 -9.69
C GLU A 331 10.21 -16.85 -8.50
N ASP A 332 10.93 -16.58 -7.41
CA ASP A 332 10.37 -15.99 -6.18
C ASP A 332 10.32 -14.45 -6.22
N ALA A 333 11.12 -13.82 -7.11
CA ALA A 333 11.02 -12.40 -7.45
C ALA A 333 10.06 -12.23 -8.65
N ILE A 334 8.80 -11.89 -8.39
CA ILE A 334 7.69 -11.97 -9.35
C ILE A 334 7.47 -10.63 -10.02
N ILE A 335 7.30 -10.65 -11.33
CA ILE A 335 6.89 -9.50 -12.14
C ILE A 335 5.70 -9.95 -13.01
N PHE A 336 4.60 -9.24 -12.90
CA PHE A 336 3.42 -9.44 -13.74
C PHE A 336 3.43 -8.53 -14.96
N LYS A 337 2.71 -8.95 -15.98
CA LYS A 337 2.22 -8.08 -17.07
C LYS A 337 0.92 -7.42 -16.64
N VAL A 338 0.63 -6.24 -17.13
CA VAL A 338 -0.69 -5.63 -16.91
C VAL A 338 -1.76 -6.55 -17.51
N GLY A 339 -2.73 -6.97 -16.69
CA GLY A 339 -3.75 -7.95 -17.05
C GLY A 339 -3.37 -9.41 -16.79
N GLU A 340 -2.18 -9.69 -16.27
CA GLU A 340 -1.83 -11.05 -15.89
C GLU A 340 -2.60 -11.49 -14.66
N ILE A 341 -3.14 -12.72 -14.72
CA ILE A 341 -3.88 -13.38 -13.64
C ILE A 341 -3.20 -14.71 -13.35
N GLN A 342 -2.95 -14.98 -12.08
CA GLN A 342 -2.35 -16.25 -11.63
C GLN A 342 -3.13 -16.80 -10.43
N PRO A 343 -3.32 -18.15 -10.37
CA PRO A 343 -3.85 -18.80 -9.18
C PRO A 343 -2.99 -18.50 -7.96
N LEU A 344 -3.63 -18.23 -6.83
CA LEU A 344 -2.95 -17.86 -5.58
C LEU A 344 -2.07 -19.01 -5.05
N GLU A 345 -2.47 -20.25 -5.27
CA GLU A 345 -1.71 -21.44 -4.87
C GLU A 345 -0.26 -21.39 -5.37
N ARG A 346 -0.02 -20.89 -6.59
CA ARG A 346 1.33 -20.74 -7.16
C ARG A 346 2.30 -19.96 -6.24
N PHE A 347 1.79 -19.04 -5.45
CA PHE A 347 2.61 -18.19 -4.57
C PHE A 347 2.85 -18.84 -3.21
N PHE A 348 2.12 -19.90 -2.87
CA PHE A 348 2.18 -20.59 -1.57
C PHE A 348 2.85 -21.96 -1.63
N LEU A 349 3.07 -22.50 -2.82
CA LEU A 349 3.83 -23.73 -2.98
C LEU A 349 5.30 -23.47 -2.64
N ASN A 350 5.87 -24.33 -1.78
CA ASN A 350 7.31 -24.33 -1.55
C ASN A 350 7.97 -25.00 -2.78
N ASN A 351 8.88 -24.34 -3.44
CA ASN A 351 9.67 -24.90 -4.55
C ASN A 351 10.72 -25.94 -4.05
N ASN A 352 10.48 -26.58 -2.90
CA ASN A 352 11.32 -27.63 -2.37
C ASN A 352 10.70 -29.00 -2.68
N SER A 353 10.81 -29.43 -3.94
CA SER A 353 10.71 -30.83 -4.33
C SER A 353 11.71 -31.15 -5.42
#